data_c13947d73138e812445f023f02215b78
#
_entry.id   c13947d73138e812445f023f02215b78
#
_cell.length_a   1.000
_cell.length_b   1.000
_cell.length_c   1.000
_cell.angle_alpha   90.00
_cell.angle_beta   90.00
_cell.angle_gamma   90.00
#
_symmetry.space_group_name_H-M   'P 1'
#
loop_
_entity.id
_entity.type
_entity.pdbx_description
1 polymer ?
#
loop_
_entity_poly.entity_id
_entity_poly.type
_entity_poly.pdbx_seq_one_letter_code
_entity_poly.pdbx_strand_id
1 'polypeptide(L)'
;MTPELLTYLQSLLTPRRRALFSQVLEQRTRHFTVVTEDVYQMHNTSAVMRSCDVFGIQDLHVIEARFGKRVDKEIAMGAQKWVDIHRHSNTEDCLKQLRAQGYQIVASTPHDGVPLNAFDVSGKSALLFGTEKKGLSPELMAQADVALTIPMYGFTESLNISVSAAIILNELVGRMRREEAPWALSPEERYELECAWTVASIKDAPRIIERYNQDNAR
;
A
#
# COMPACT_ATOMS: atom_id res chain seq x y z
N MET A 1 15.09 -14.17 -7.78
CA MET A 1 16.48 -14.21 -7.22
C MET A 1 16.73 -15.62 -6.70
N THR A 2 17.96 -16.15 -6.76
CA THR A 2 18.25 -17.47 -6.13
C THR A 2 18.48 -17.31 -4.63
N PRO A 3 18.23 -18.35 -3.80
CA PRO A 3 18.49 -18.29 -2.36
C PRO A 3 19.95 -17.99 -2.01
N GLU A 4 20.90 -18.49 -2.80
CA GLU A 4 22.34 -18.27 -2.61
C GLU A 4 22.69 -16.79 -2.83
N LEU A 5 22.16 -16.18 -3.90
CA LEU A 5 22.36 -14.76 -4.19
C LEU A 5 21.73 -13.89 -3.10
N LEU A 6 20.51 -14.24 -2.64
CA LEU A 6 19.88 -13.52 -1.53
C LEU A 6 20.75 -13.58 -0.27
N THR A 7 21.25 -14.78 0.09
CA THR A 7 22.14 -14.97 1.25
C THR A 7 23.42 -14.12 1.13
N TYR A 8 24.00 -14.10 -0.06
CA TYR A 8 25.18 -13.25 -0.32
C TYR A 8 24.88 -11.76 -0.14
N LEU A 9 23.78 -11.27 -0.73
CA LEU A 9 23.39 -9.87 -0.60
C LEU A 9 23.06 -9.50 0.86
N GLN A 10 22.37 -10.37 1.57
CA GLN A 10 22.07 -10.18 3.00
C GLN A 10 23.33 -10.15 3.88
N SER A 11 24.42 -10.83 3.48
CA SER A 11 25.69 -10.74 4.20
C SER A 11 26.29 -9.32 4.19
N LEU A 12 25.92 -8.50 3.21
CA LEU A 12 26.32 -7.08 3.10
C LEU A 12 25.48 -6.15 3.97
N LEU A 13 24.37 -6.64 4.56
CA LEU A 13 23.52 -5.88 5.47
C LEU A 13 23.97 -6.08 6.92
N THR A 14 23.70 -5.07 7.75
CA THR A 14 23.92 -5.22 9.20
C THR A 14 22.98 -6.27 9.80
N PRO A 15 23.38 -6.99 10.86
CA PRO A 15 22.49 -7.94 11.56
C PRO A 15 21.16 -7.30 12.01
N ARG A 16 21.23 -6.06 12.51
CA ARG A 16 20.05 -5.28 12.89
C ARG A 16 19.09 -5.07 11.73
N ARG A 17 19.60 -4.77 10.52
CA ARG A 17 18.74 -4.55 9.32
C ARG A 17 18.05 -5.84 8.91
N ARG A 18 18.75 -6.96 8.92
CA ARG A 18 18.17 -8.28 8.60
C ARG A 18 17.07 -8.68 9.58
N ALA A 19 17.34 -8.54 10.88
CA ALA A 19 16.33 -8.82 11.92
C ALA A 19 15.07 -7.95 11.77
N LEU A 20 15.25 -6.67 11.43
CA LEU A 20 14.13 -5.75 11.18
C LEU A 20 13.30 -6.18 9.95
N PHE A 21 13.93 -6.68 8.88
CA PHE A 21 13.19 -7.18 7.72
C PHE A 21 12.28 -8.34 8.10
N SER A 22 12.82 -9.37 8.78
CA SER A 22 12.02 -10.51 9.22
C SER A 22 10.84 -10.06 10.09
N GLN A 23 11.08 -9.20 11.07
CA GLN A 23 10.03 -8.67 11.95
C GLN A 23 8.95 -7.89 11.19
N VAL A 24 9.34 -7.04 10.25
CA VAL A 24 8.38 -6.22 9.49
C VAL A 24 7.62 -7.05 8.47
N LEU A 25 8.27 -8.02 7.78
CA LEU A 25 7.61 -8.91 6.83
C LEU A 25 6.50 -9.74 7.46
N GLU A 26 6.66 -10.17 8.71
CA GLU A 26 5.61 -10.88 9.46
C GLU A 26 4.36 -10.03 9.69
N GLN A 27 4.47 -8.70 9.58
CA GLN A 27 3.38 -7.76 9.82
C GLN A 27 2.78 -7.18 8.53
N ARG A 28 3.36 -7.50 7.37
CA ARG A 28 2.85 -7.02 6.07
C ARG A 28 1.63 -7.80 5.62
N THR A 29 0.77 -7.11 4.88
CA THR A 29 -0.46 -7.68 4.35
C THR A 29 -0.79 -7.13 2.97
N ARG A 30 -1.44 -7.98 2.16
CA ARG A 30 -2.16 -7.65 0.93
C ARG A 30 -3.66 -7.94 1.06
N HIS A 31 -4.15 -8.05 2.30
CA HIS A 31 -5.59 -8.20 2.56
C HIS A 31 -6.33 -6.90 2.27
N PHE A 32 -5.75 -5.77 2.70
CA PHE A 32 -6.16 -4.44 2.28
C PHE A 32 -5.12 -3.85 1.33
N THR A 33 -5.60 -3.08 0.35
CA THR A 33 -4.77 -2.18 -0.45
C THR A 33 -5.37 -0.79 -0.46
N VAL A 34 -4.57 0.21 -0.72
CA VAL A 34 -5.01 1.61 -0.78
C VAL A 34 -4.95 2.11 -2.21
N VAL A 35 -5.97 2.85 -2.62
CA VAL A 35 -6.05 3.51 -3.92
C VAL A 35 -6.23 5.00 -3.70
N THR A 36 -5.43 5.83 -4.35
CA THR A 36 -5.62 7.29 -4.39
C THR A 36 -5.95 7.74 -5.80
N GLU A 37 -7.00 8.57 -5.96
CA GLU A 37 -7.41 9.13 -7.24
C GLU A 37 -7.06 10.61 -7.32
N ASP A 38 -6.22 10.98 -8.31
CA ASP A 38 -5.89 12.37 -8.68
C ASP A 38 -5.58 13.31 -7.50
N VAL A 39 -4.91 12.80 -6.47
CA VAL A 39 -4.54 13.60 -5.29
C VAL A 39 -3.57 14.70 -5.70
N TYR A 40 -4.07 15.94 -5.73
CA TYR A 40 -3.33 17.10 -6.24
C TYR A 40 -2.08 17.43 -5.42
N GLN A 41 -2.16 17.25 -4.10
CA GLN A 41 -1.09 17.64 -3.19
C GLN A 41 -0.16 16.45 -2.92
N MET A 42 1.07 16.50 -3.42
CA MET A 42 2.08 15.44 -3.27
C MET A 42 2.31 15.02 -1.82
N HIS A 43 2.23 15.97 -0.87
CA HIS A 43 2.41 15.65 0.54
C HIS A 43 1.28 14.76 1.09
N ASN A 44 0.06 14.84 0.56
CA ASN A 44 -1.04 13.96 0.98
C ASN A 44 -0.83 12.52 0.49
N THR A 45 -0.43 12.33 -0.76
CA THR A 45 -0.08 10.97 -1.25
C THR A 45 1.07 10.37 -0.44
N SER A 46 2.07 11.19 -0.10
CA SER A 46 3.20 10.75 0.72
C SER A 46 2.79 10.41 2.15
N ALA A 47 1.86 11.17 2.74
CA ALA A 47 1.33 10.89 4.07
C ALA A 47 0.46 9.62 4.07
N VAL A 48 -0.34 9.40 3.03
CA VAL A 48 -1.09 8.14 2.83
C VAL A 48 -0.13 6.96 2.70
N MET A 49 0.92 7.08 1.91
CA MET A 49 1.96 6.05 1.77
C MET A 49 2.64 5.72 3.11
N ARG A 50 2.94 6.73 3.93
CA ARG A 50 3.48 6.50 5.29
C ARG A 50 2.47 5.76 6.17
N SER A 51 1.19 6.07 6.05
CA SER A 51 0.14 5.31 6.75
C SER A 51 0.09 3.86 6.29
N CYS A 52 0.21 3.60 4.98
CA CYS A 52 0.35 2.22 4.46
C CYS A 52 1.53 1.50 5.11
N ASP A 53 2.70 2.12 5.14
CA ASP A 53 3.90 1.53 5.76
C ASP A 53 3.71 1.25 7.25
N VAL A 54 3.19 2.22 8.01
CA VAL A 54 2.96 2.11 9.47
C VAL A 54 1.99 0.99 9.82
N PHE A 55 0.91 0.83 9.04
CA PHE A 55 -0.12 -0.18 9.29
C PHE A 55 0.14 -1.52 8.57
N GLY A 56 1.26 -1.66 7.89
CA GLY A 56 1.67 -2.91 7.25
C GLY A 56 1.00 -3.19 5.91
N ILE A 57 0.33 -2.22 5.30
CA ILE A 57 -0.23 -2.34 3.95
C ILE A 57 0.90 -2.36 2.93
N GLN A 58 0.93 -3.40 2.09
CA GLN A 58 2.03 -3.57 1.13
C GLN A 58 1.83 -2.78 -0.15
N ASP A 59 0.60 -2.67 -0.66
CA ASP A 59 0.34 -2.09 -1.98
C ASP A 59 -0.40 -0.75 -1.89
N LEU A 60 0.10 0.23 -2.63
CA LEU A 60 -0.53 1.53 -2.86
C LEU A 60 -0.72 1.73 -4.37
N HIS A 61 -1.96 1.84 -4.81
CA HIS A 61 -2.32 2.18 -6.17
C HIS A 61 -2.56 3.68 -6.30
N VAL A 62 -1.99 4.28 -7.33
CA VAL A 62 -2.13 5.73 -7.60
C VAL A 62 -2.69 5.91 -8.99
N ILE A 63 -3.91 6.42 -9.10
CA ILE A 63 -4.55 6.80 -10.36
C ILE A 63 -4.19 8.26 -10.64
N GLU A 64 -3.47 8.50 -11.74
CA GLU A 64 -2.99 9.81 -12.18
C GLU A 64 -3.60 10.14 -13.56
N ALA A 65 -4.93 10.21 -13.63
CA ALA A 65 -5.63 10.45 -14.90
C ALA A 65 -5.51 11.91 -15.37
N ARG A 66 -5.45 12.88 -14.46
CA ARG A 66 -5.48 14.32 -14.75
C ARG A 66 -4.14 15.03 -14.55
N PHE A 67 -3.35 14.58 -13.60
CA PHE A 67 -2.14 15.25 -13.16
C PHE A 67 -0.96 14.30 -13.26
N GLY A 68 -0.30 14.18 -14.39
CA GLY A 68 0.79 13.23 -14.63
C GLY A 68 1.87 13.17 -13.53
N LYS A 69 2.67 12.14 -13.56
CA LYS A 69 3.71 11.64 -12.62
C LYS A 69 4.22 12.64 -11.56
N ARG A 70 3.62 12.63 -10.37
CA ARG A 70 4.00 13.50 -9.25
C ARG A 70 4.07 12.71 -7.94
N VAL A 71 5.02 11.79 -7.80
CA VAL A 71 5.44 11.34 -6.46
C VAL A 71 6.84 11.87 -6.23
N ASP A 72 6.95 12.80 -5.30
CA ASP A 72 8.23 13.32 -4.87
C ASP A 72 8.90 12.30 -3.96
N LYS A 73 10.13 11.91 -4.32
CA LYS A 73 10.92 10.93 -3.54
C LYS A 73 11.30 11.46 -2.16
N GLU A 74 11.33 12.79 -1.98
CA GLU A 74 11.77 13.42 -0.72
C GLU A 74 10.67 13.42 0.36
N ILE A 75 9.40 13.39 -0.04
CA ILE A 75 8.27 13.56 0.90
C ILE A 75 7.89 12.24 1.61
N ALA A 76 8.16 11.10 1.01
CA ALA A 76 7.77 9.80 1.56
C ALA A 76 8.64 9.31 2.73
N MET A 77 9.65 10.09 3.16
CA MET A 77 10.51 9.78 4.32
C MET A 77 11.08 8.35 4.33
N GLY A 78 11.25 7.74 3.15
CA GLY A 78 11.75 6.38 3.00
C GLY A 78 10.67 5.29 2.83
N ALA A 79 9.39 5.56 3.08
CA ALA A 79 8.30 4.58 2.91
C ALA A 79 8.22 4.02 1.48
N GLN A 80 8.59 4.82 0.48
CA GLN A 80 8.65 4.40 -0.92
C GLN A 80 9.63 3.24 -1.21
N LYS A 81 10.44 2.86 -0.24
CA LYS A 81 11.32 1.69 -0.34
C LYS A 81 10.65 0.39 0.11
N TRP A 82 9.57 0.50 0.85
CA TRP A 82 8.96 -0.59 1.60
C TRP A 82 7.52 -0.89 1.17
N VAL A 83 6.86 0.05 0.49
CA VAL A 83 5.50 -0.07 -0.06
C VAL A 83 5.60 -0.15 -1.58
N ASP A 84 4.91 -1.10 -2.18
CA ASP A 84 4.83 -1.26 -3.63
C ASP A 84 3.86 -0.24 -4.21
N ILE A 85 4.35 0.60 -5.13
CA ILE A 85 3.56 1.68 -5.74
C ILE A 85 3.16 1.27 -7.16
N HIS A 86 1.87 1.07 -7.36
CA HIS A 86 1.27 0.73 -8.65
C HIS A 86 0.63 1.97 -9.26
N ARG A 87 1.13 2.42 -10.42
CA ARG A 87 0.65 3.62 -11.10
C ARG A 87 -0.27 3.25 -12.24
N HIS A 88 -1.42 3.93 -12.30
CA HIS A 88 -2.42 3.74 -13.31
C HIS A 88 -2.72 5.07 -14.00
N SER A 89 -2.82 5.04 -15.34
CA SER A 89 -3.18 6.20 -16.15
C SER A 89 -4.69 6.44 -16.24
N ASN A 90 -5.49 5.46 -15.84
CA ASN A 90 -6.94 5.53 -15.83
C ASN A 90 -7.55 4.65 -14.73
N THR A 91 -8.79 4.92 -14.42
CA THR A 91 -9.57 4.25 -13.38
C THR A 91 -9.94 2.81 -13.76
N GLU A 92 -10.33 2.58 -15.02
CA GLU A 92 -10.83 1.29 -15.49
C GLU A 92 -9.77 0.19 -15.36
N ASP A 93 -8.54 0.44 -15.81
CA ASP A 93 -7.43 -0.52 -15.71
C ASP A 93 -7.08 -0.83 -14.25
N CYS A 94 -7.10 0.18 -13.38
CA CYS A 94 -6.87 -0.01 -11.96
C CYS A 94 -7.91 -0.93 -11.33
N LEU A 95 -9.20 -0.64 -11.51
CA LEU A 95 -10.29 -1.42 -10.94
C LEU A 95 -10.34 -2.83 -11.51
N LYS A 96 -10.10 -3.01 -12.82
CA LYS A 96 -10.02 -4.31 -13.47
C LYS A 96 -8.93 -5.18 -12.85
N GLN A 97 -7.74 -4.61 -12.63
CA GLN A 97 -6.64 -5.31 -11.98
C GLN A 97 -7.00 -5.72 -10.54
N LEU A 98 -7.56 -4.81 -9.76
CA LEU A 98 -7.94 -5.08 -8.37
C LEU A 98 -9.01 -6.18 -8.26
N ARG A 99 -10.05 -6.11 -9.09
CA ARG A 99 -11.09 -7.16 -9.15
C ARG A 99 -10.52 -8.52 -9.56
N ALA A 100 -9.60 -8.56 -10.51
CA ALA A 100 -8.92 -9.80 -10.91
C ALA A 100 -8.08 -10.42 -9.77
N GLN A 101 -7.62 -9.61 -8.82
CA GLN A 101 -6.91 -10.03 -7.60
C GLN A 101 -7.85 -10.38 -6.43
N GLY A 102 -9.17 -10.31 -6.63
CA GLY A 102 -10.18 -10.65 -5.65
C GLY A 102 -10.52 -9.54 -4.65
N TYR A 103 -10.16 -8.30 -4.93
CA TYR A 103 -10.54 -7.17 -4.07
C TYR A 103 -11.97 -6.70 -4.35
N GLN A 104 -12.76 -6.50 -3.30
CA GLN A 104 -13.93 -5.63 -3.37
C GLN A 104 -13.48 -4.17 -3.38
N ILE A 105 -14.23 -3.33 -4.07
CA ILE A 105 -13.93 -1.91 -4.24
C ILE A 105 -14.70 -1.12 -3.18
N VAL A 106 -13.97 -0.45 -2.28
CA VAL A 106 -14.53 0.28 -1.13
C VAL A 106 -14.24 1.78 -1.27
N ALA A 107 -15.26 2.56 -1.53
CA ALA A 107 -15.15 4.01 -1.66
C ALA A 107 -15.27 4.70 -0.29
N SER A 108 -14.26 5.48 0.11
CA SER A 108 -14.40 6.34 1.27
C SER A 108 -15.26 7.56 0.95
N THR A 109 -16.30 7.77 1.74
CA THR A 109 -17.25 8.88 1.59
C THR A 109 -17.53 9.54 2.94
N PRO A 110 -17.79 10.87 2.99
CA PRO A 110 -18.19 11.52 4.22
C PRO A 110 -19.62 11.18 4.66
N HIS A 111 -20.48 10.74 3.72
CA HIS A 111 -21.91 10.50 3.96
C HIS A 111 -22.37 9.17 3.35
N ASP A 112 -23.50 8.66 3.83
CA ASP A 112 -24.28 7.57 3.22
C ASP A 112 -23.48 6.27 2.98
N GLY A 113 -22.55 5.95 3.89
CA GLY A 113 -21.76 4.72 3.83
C GLY A 113 -21.99 3.80 5.02
N VAL A 114 -21.46 2.57 4.92
CA VAL A 114 -21.33 1.66 6.05
C VAL A 114 -20.40 2.32 7.08
N PRO A 115 -20.83 2.44 8.35
CA PRO A 115 -19.95 2.98 9.40
C PRO A 115 -18.68 2.15 9.54
N LEU A 116 -17.54 2.81 9.74
CA LEU A 116 -16.21 2.19 9.81
C LEU A 116 -16.14 1.02 10.80
N ASN A 117 -16.80 1.14 11.94
CA ASN A 117 -16.88 0.10 12.96
C ASN A 117 -17.77 -1.10 12.62
N ALA A 118 -18.63 -0.98 11.60
CA ALA A 118 -19.54 -2.03 11.13
C ALA A 118 -19.07 -2.67 9.80
N PHE A 119 -17.98 -2.19 9.22
CA PHE A 119 -17.47 -2.72 7.96
C PHE A 119 -16.96 -4.16 8.12
N ASP A 120 -17.28 -5.05 7.19
CA ASP A 120 -16.78 -6.43 7.19
C ASP A 120 -15.31 -6.48 6.74
N VAL A 121 -14.44 -6.98 7.62
CA VAL A 121 -13.00 -7.09 7.38
C VAL A 121 -12.56 -8.48 6.93
N SER A 122 -13.48 -9.41 6.70
CA SER A 122 -13.17 -10.80 6.35
C SER A 122 -12.62 -10.96 4.92
N GLY A 123 -13.03 -10.08 4.00
CA GLY A 123 -12.66 -10.12 2.58
C GLY A 123 -11.57 -9.12 2.20
N LYS A 124 -10.84 -9.44 1.13
CA LYS A 124 -9.88 -8.51 0.53
C LYS A 124 -10.57 -7.24 0.06
N SER A 125 -10.04 -6.07 0.44
CA SER A 125 -10.65 -4.79 0.09
C SER A 125 -9.64 -3.76 -0.40
N ALA A 126 -9.98 -3.09 -1.50
CA ALA A 126 -9.28 -1.93 -2.02
C ALA A 126 -9.96 -0.66 -1.50
N LEU A 127 -9.29 0.08 -0.64
CA LEU A 127 -9.79 1.27 0.03
C LEU A 127 -9.46 2.50 -0.81
N LEU A 128 -10.48 3.12 -1.40
CA LEU A 128 -10.35 4.23 -2.34
C LEU A 128 -10.51 5.58 -1.65
N PHE A 129 -9.56 6.48 -1.94
CA PHE A 129 -9.53 7.86 -1.43
C PHE A 129 -9.43 8.84 -2.58
N GLY A 130 -10.33 9.81 -2.62
CA GLY A 130 -10.39 10.87 -3.62
C GLY A 130 -9.68 12.15 -3.20
N THR A 131 -9.88 13.21 -4.00
CA THR A 131 -9.33 14.54 -3.72
C THR A 131 -10.03 15.20 -2.53
N GLU A 132 -9.34 16.14 -1.87
CA GLU A 132 -9.87 16.88 -0.71
C GLU A 132 -11.08 17.76 -1.06
N LYS A 133 -11.15 18.25 -2.30
CA LYS A 133 -12.21 19.18 -2.72
C LYS A 133 -13.44 18.50 -3.32
N LYS A 134 -13.24 17.39 -4.04
CA LYS A 134 -14.29 16.75 -4.82
C LYS A 134 -14.58 15.30 -4.41
N GLY A 135 -13.76 14.76 -3.48
CA GLY A 135 -13.83 13.35 -3.16
C GLY A 135 -13.39 12.46 -4.35
N LEU A 136 -13.92 11.28 -4.40
CA LEU A 136 -13.78 10.34 -5.52
C LEU A 136 -14.62 10.81 -6.72
N SER A 137 -14.17 10.48 -7.93
CA SER A 137 -14.94 10.77 -9.15
C SER A 137 -16.26 10.01 -9.16
N PRO A 138 -17.31 10.56 -9.85
CA PRO A 138 -18.57 9.85 -10.02
C PRO A 138 -18.40 8.47 -10.67
N GLU A 139 -17.41 8.33 -11.56
CA GLU A 139 -17.08 7.08 -12.22
C GLU A 139 -16.59 6.03 -11.20
N LEU A 140 -15.69 6.38 -10.28
CA LEU A 140 -15.23 5.50 -9.21
C LEU A 140 -16.33 5.19 -8.22
N MET A 141 -17.12 6.19 -7.82
CA MET A 141 -18.25 5.99 -6.91
C MET A 141 -19.28 5.01 -7.47
N ALA A 142 -19.58 5.09 -8.77
CA ALA A 142 -20.51 4.19 -9.46
C ALA A 142 -20.01 2.73 -9.54
N GLN A 143 -18.71 2.52 -9.46
CA GLN A 143 -18.10 1.20 -9.53
C GLN A 143 -17.73 0.63 -8.15
N ALA A 144 -17.96 1.37 -7.08
CA ALA A 144 -17.72 0.89 -5.72
C ALA A 144 -18.74 -0.17 -5.32
N ASP A 145 -18.26 -1.25 -4.71
CA ASP A 145 -19.12 -2.31 -4.16
C ASP A 145 -19.68 -1.90 -2.79
N VAL A 146 -18.90 -1.09 -2.04
CA VAL A 146 -19.28 -0.58 -0.72
C VAL A 146 -18.85 0.88 -0.60
N ALA A 147 -19.71 1.72 -0.04
CA ALA A 147 -19.38 3.04 0.48
C ALA A 147 -19.04 2.92 1.97
N LEU A 148 -17.92 3.47 2.41
CA LEU A 148 -17.40 3.41 3.77
C LEU A 148 -17.36 4.82 4.36
N THR A 149 -17.90 5.03 5.56
CA THR A 149 -17.90 6.34 6.22
C THR A 149 -17.25 6.30 7.61
N ILE A 150 -16.51 7.37 7.92
CA ILE A 150 -16.05 7.66 9.28
C ILE A 150 -17.18 8.46 9.95
N PRO A 151 -17.78 7.97 11.06
CA PRO A 151 -18.79 8.75 11.77
C PRO A 151 -18.23 10.09 12.25
N MET A 152 -18.88 11.18 11.88
CA MET A 152 -18.49 12.55 12.25
C MET A 152 -19.62 13.21 13.05
N TYR A 153 -19.27 13.95 14.11
CA TYR A 153 -20.23 14.52 15.07
C TYR A 153 -20.14 16.03 15.18
N GLY A 154 -19.30 16.66 14.35
CA GLY A 154 -19.09 18.10 14.34
C GLY A 154 -19.71 18.79 13.14
N PHE A 155 -19.45 20.09 13.01
CA PHE A 155 -19.87 20.90 11.87
C PHE A 155 -19.02 20.67 10.61
N THR A 156 -17.84 20.08 10.77
CA THR A 156 -16.95 19.80 9.64
C THR A 156 -17.42 18.53 8.94
N GLU A 157 -17.65 18.62 7.62
CA GLU A 157 -18.24 17.56 6.81
C GLU A 157 -17.21 16.59 6.21
N SER A 158 -15.90 16.89 6.30
CA SER A 158 -14.85 16.04 5.75
C SER A 158 -13.54 16.19 6.53
N LEU A 159 -12.70 15.17 6.44
CA LEU A 159 -11.33 15.17 6.95
C LEU A 159 -10.34 15.29 5.79
N ASN A 160 -9.11 15.73 6.09
CA ASN A 160 -8.00 15.59 5.15
C ASN A 160 -7.81 14.12 4.76
N ILE A 161 -7.51 13.86 3.49
CA ILE A 161 -7.35 12.50 2.94
C ILE A 161 -6.37 11.64 3.76
N SER A 162 -5.24 12.19 4.18
CA SER A 162 -4.24 11.44 4.94
C SER A 162 -4.72 11.10 6.35
N VAL A 163 -5.55 11.95 6.94
CA VAL A 163 -6.19 11.69 8.24
C VAL A 163 -7.24 10.60 8.08
N SER A 164 -8.11 10.70 7.07
CA SER A 164 -9.10 9.67 6.76
C SER A 164 -8.45 8.31 6.54
N ALA A 165 -7.40 8.25 5.72
CA ALA A 165 -6.66 7.02 5.47
C ALA A 165 -6.05 6.43 6.75
N ALA A 166 -5.45 7.27 7.61
CA ALA A 166 -4.86 6.80 8.85
C ALA A 166 -5.91 6.23 9.82
N ILE A 167 -7.07 6.90 9.96
CA ILE A 167 -8.17 6.44 10.82
C ILE A 167 -8.75 5.11 10.30
N ILE A 168 -9.04 5.03 9.00
CA ILE A 168 -9.59 3.83 8.37
C ILE A 168 -8.61 2.66 8.50
N LEU A 169 -7.34 2.85 8.16
CA LEU A 169 -6.34 1.80 8.25
C LEU A 169 -6.11 1.33 9.68
N ASN A 170 -6.05 2.26 10.66
CA ASN A 170 -5.90 1.89 12.07
C ASN A 170 -7.03 0.98 12.55
N GLU A 171 -8.27 1.33 12.25
CA GLU A 171 -9.45 0.55 12.67
C GLU A 171 -9.52 -0.80 11.93
N LEU A 172 -9.48 -0.78 10.59
CA LEU A 172 -9.68 -1.99 9.80
C LEU A 172 -8.55 -3.00 9.97
N VAL A 173 -7.29 -2.55 9.98
CA VAL A 173 -6.14 -3.44 10.23
C VAL A 173 -6.16 -3.99 11.65
N GLY A 174 -6.53 -3.16 12.63
CA GLY A 174 -6.69 -3.61 14.01
C GLY A 174 -7.75 -4.70 14.14
N ARG A 175 -8.89 -4.55 13.47
CA ARG A 175 -9.98 -5.54 13.46
C ARG A 175 -9.59 -6.79 12.67
N MET A 176 -9.06 -6.67 11.46
CA MET A 176 -8.57 -7.77 10.64
C MET A 176 -7.65 -8.72 11.43
N ARG A 177 -6.74 -8.17 12.25
CA ARG A 177 -5.82 -8.96 13.06
C ARG A 177 -6.49 -9.67 14.24
N ARG A 178 -7.56 -9.08 14.80
CA ARG A 178 -8.33 -9.67 15.93
C ARG A 178 -9.35 -10.70 15.47
N GLU A 179 -9.93 -10.52 14.29
CA GLU A 179 -11.01 -11.33 13.75
C GLU A 179 -10.51 -12.55 12.94
N GLU A 180 -9.21 -12.86 13.02
CA GLU A 180 -8.57 -14.03 12.36
C GLU A 180 -8.76 -14.09 10.84
N ALA A 181 -8.92 -12.95 10.19
CA ALA A 181 -8.94 -12.88 8.73
C ALA A 181 -7.62 -13.44 8.13
N PRO A 182 -7.63 -14.08 6.94
CA PRO A 182 -6.43 -14.59 6.30
C PRO A 182 -5.60 -13.45 5.68
N TRP A 183 -4.94 -12.66 6.52
CA TRP A 183 -4.25 -11.43 6.12
C TRP A 183 -2.75 -11.61 5.87
N ALA A 184 -2.14 -12.69 6.38
CA ALA A 184 -0.70 -12.88 6.27
C ALA A 184 -0.26 -13.09 4.82
N LEU A 185 0.90 -12.57 4.47
CA LEU A 185 1.53 -12.84 3.18
C LEU A 185 1.88 -14.32 3.06
N SER A 186 1.80 -14.87 1.83
CA SER A 186 2.30 -16.21 1.55
C SER A 186 3.83 -16.28 1.71
N PRO A 187 4.41 -17.50 1.86
CA PRO A 187 5.86 -17.65 1.88
C PRO A 187 6.54 -17.06 0.63
N GLU A 188 5.92 -17.21 -0.54
CA GLU A 188 6.42 -16.70 -1.82
C GLU A 188 6.42 -15.17 -1.83
N GLU A 189 5.32 -14.54 -1.42
CA GLU A 189 5.21 -13.08 -1.32
C GLU A 189 6.24 -12.51 -0.33
N ARG A 190 6.45 -13.17 0.81
CA ARG A 190 7.48 -12.76 1.78
C ARG A 190 8.87 -12.83 1.17
N TYR A 191 9.18 -13.91 0.46
CA TYR A 191 10.46 -14.09 -0.20
C TYR A 191 10.71 -13.01 -1.27
N GLU A 192 9.71 -12.70 -2.08
CA GLU A 192 9.79 -11.65 -3.10
C GLU A 192 10.07 -10.28 -2.48
N LEU A 193 9.35 -9.93 -1.41
CA LEU A 193 9.57 -8.67 -0.69
C LEU A 193 10.93 -8.62 0.00
N GLU A 194 11.38 -9.72 0.61
CA GLU A 194 12.69 -9.81 1.23
C GLU A 194 13.81 -9.58 0.20
N CYS A 195 13.69 -10.17 -0.99
CA CYS A 195 14.59 -9.92 -2.11
C CYS A 195 14.59 -8.44 -2.52
N ALA A 196 13.40 -7.86 -2.72
CA ALA A 196 13.24 -6.48 -3.15
C ALA A 196 13.84 -5.49 -2.12
N TRP A 197 13.53 -5.68 -0.83
CA TRP A 197 14.04 -4.83 0.24
C TRP A 197 15.54 -4.97 0.46
N THR A 198 16.08 -6.18 0.28
CA THR A 198 17.53 -6.42 0.34
C THR A 198 18.23 -5.61 -0.75
N VAL A 199 17.76 -5.71 -2.00
CA VAL A 199 18.30 -4.93 -3.14
C VAL A 199 18.16 -3.43 -2.90
N ALA A 200 17.00 -2.95 -2.46
CA ALA A 200 16.75 -1.53 -2.19
C ALA A 200 17.59 -0.93 -1.05
N SER A 201 18.20 -1.79 -0.22
CA SER A 201 19.03 -1.39 0.92
C SER A 201 20.53 -1.35 0.62
N ILE A 202 20.95 -1.88 -0.52
CA ILE A 202 22.36 -1.98 -0.90
C ILE A 202 22.65 -0.92 -1.97
N LYS A 203 23.66 -0.09 -1.72
CA LYS A 203 24.15 0.85 -2.72
C LYS A 203 24.77 0.07 -3.88
N ASP A 204 24.45 0.46 -5.13
CA ASP A 204 24.95 -0.16 -6.35
C ASP A 204 24.67 -1.68 -6.47
N ALA A 205 23.56 -2.16 -5.86
CA ALA A 205 23.14 -3.56 -5.89
C ALA A 205 23.17 -4.21 -7.28
N PRO A 206 22.72 -3.57 -8.38
CA PRO A 206 22.78 -4.16 -9.72
C PRO A 206 24.20 -4.57 -10.12
N ARG A 207 25.21 -3.73 -9.84
CA ARG A 207 26.62 -4.03 -10.16
C ARG A 207 27.19 -5.17 -9.32
N ILE A 208 26.76 -5.25 -8.05
CA ILE A 208 27.18 -6.34 -7.15
C ILE A 208 26.58 -7.67 -7.62
N ILE A 209 25.31 -7.68 -8.03
CA ILE A 209 24.59 -8.85 -8.58
C ILE A 209 25.28 -9.32 -9.88
N GLU A 210 25.60 -8.40 -10.78
CA GLU A 210 26.29 -8.73 -12.02
C GLU A 210 27.63 -9.41 -11.76
N ARG A 211 28.45 -8.86 -10.86
CA ARG A 211 29.73 -9.46 -10.48
C ARG A 211 29.56 -10.85 -9.85
N TYR A 212 28.63 -11.00 -8.92
CA TYR A 212 28.33 -12.31 -8.31
C TYR A 212 27.98 -13.35 -9.37
N ASN A 213 27.15 -13.01 -10.35
CA ASN A 213 26.76 -13.91 -11.43
C ASN A 213 27.94 -14.29 -12.33
N GLN A 214 28.87 -13.34 -12.63
CA GLN A 214 30.07 -13.62 -13.40
C GLN A 214 31.04 -14.55 -12.66
N ASP A 215 31.19 -14.37 -11.36
CA ASP A 215 32.11 -15.18 -10.52
C ASP A 215 31.55 -16.61 -10.30
N ASN A 216 30.23 -16.81 -10.33
CA ASN A 216 29.56 -18.11 -10.13
C ASN A 216 29.08 -18.79 -11.44
N ALA A 217 29.35 -18.20 -12.61
CA ALA A 217 29.08 -18.80 -13.92
C ALA A 217 30.22 -19.69 -14.43
N ARG A 218 31.32 -19.83 -13.65
CA ARG A 218 32.46 -20.66 -13.93
C ARG A 218 32.37 -21.97 -13.13
#